data_1019f64bd0f70e2d11ae86fb0aaecfee
#
_entry.id   1019f64bd0f70e2d11ae86fb0aaecfee
#
_cell.length_a   1.000
_cell.length_b   1.000
_cell.length_c   1.000
_cell.angle_alpha   90.00
_cell.angle_beta   90.00
_cell.angle_gamma   90.00
#
_symmetry.space_group_name_H-M   'P 1'
#
loop_
_entity.id
_entity.type
_entity.pdbx_description
1 polymer ?
#
loop_
_entity_poly.entity_id
_entity_poly.type
_entity_poly.pdbx_seq_one_letter_code
_entity_poly.pdbx_strand_id
1 'polypeptide(L)'
;MSGSTAEKRLNRLAKSGVHFCEDASAHAKDLRELAEKVAKPAFVARQCRVFKALADETRLRIINLLRVREMCVCEITVALGLTQPTASHHLRILEGAGLVEDLRKGKWVFYKTADHPFVKKILEHASEKWK
;
A
#
# COMPACT_ATOMS: atom_id res chain seq x y z
N MET A 1 -11.60 -29.12 5.48
CA MET A 1 -11.97 -27.71 5.55
C MET A 1 -11.54 -27.10 6.88
N SER A 2 -10.82 -26.01 6.80
CA SER A 2 -10.31 -25.27 7.98
C SER A 2 -11.42 -24.74 8.89
N GLY A 3 -12.66 -24.56 8.37
CA GLY A 3 -13.81 -24.05 9.09
C GLY A 3 -14.20 -24.84 10.32
N SER A 4 -14.27 -26.16 10.25
CA SER A 4 -14.72 -26.98 11.37
C SER A 4 -13.77 -26.92 12.58
N THR A 5 -12.45 -26.82 12.35
CA THR A 5 -11.46 -26.71 13.43
C THR A 5 -11.48 -25.30 14.06
N ALA A 6 -11.58 -24.26 13.24
CA ALA A 6 -11.70 -22.90 13.72
C ALA A 6 -12.98 -22.67 14.52
N GLU A 7 -14.09 -23.22 14.04
CA GLU A 7 -15.38 -23.14 14.74
C GLU A 7 -15.34 -23.86 16.09
N LYS A 8 -14.69 -25.02 16.19
CA LYS A 8 -14.47 -25.72 17.45
C LYS A 8 -13.65 -24.89 18.45
N ARG A 9 -12.64 -24.18 17.96
CA ARG A 9 -11.83 -23.27 18.79
C ARG A 9 -12.65 -22.08 19.26
N LEU A 10 -13.48 -21.52 18.39
CA LEU A 10 -14.35 -20.41 18.71
C LEU A 10 -15.40 -20.83 19.77
N ASN A 11 -15.93 -22.04 19.67
CA ASN A 11 -16.81 -22.61 20.68
C ASN A 11 -16.15 -22.72 22.05
N ARG A 12 -14.89 -23.15 22.10
CA ARG A 12 -14.12 -23.18 23.35
C ARG A 12 -13.91 -21.80 23.94
N LEU A 13 -13.66 -20.80 23.10
CA LEU A 13 -13.52 -19.40 23.53
C LEU A 13 -14.85 -18.89 24.12
N ALA A 14 -15.97 -19.16 23.46
CA ALA A 14 -17.28 -18.76 23.95
C ALA A 14 -17.60 -19.37 25.32
N LYS A 15 -17.23 -20.64 25.54
CA LYS A 15 -17.43 -21.34 26.82
C LYS A 15 -16.47 -20.94 27.92
N SER A 16 -15.36 -20.30 27.60
CA SER A 16 -14.32 -19.93 28.58
C SER A 16 -14.70 -18.76 29.48
N GLY A 17 -15.71 -17.99 29.12
CA GLY A 17 -16.10 -16.77 29.85
C GLY A 17 -15.16 -15.59 29.64
N VAL A 18 -14.13 -15.74 28.83
CA VAL A 18 -13.16 -14.66 28.53
C VAL A 18 -13.72 -13.64 27.53
N HIS A 19 -14.69 -14.05 26.75
CA HIS A 19 -15.28 -13.23 25.70
C HIS A 19 -16.81 -13.17 25.83
N PHE A 20 -17.39 -12.01 25.59
CA PHE A 20 -18.84 -11.81 25.59
C PHE A 20 -19.47 -12.39 24.32
N CYS A 21 -19.55 -13.69 24.25
CA CYS A 21 -20.13 -14.41 23.13
C CYS A 21 -20.98 -15.57 23.65
N GLU A 22 -22.29 -15.41 23.60
CA GLU A 22 -23.23 -16.43 24.07
C GLU A 22 -23.44 -17.55 23.05
N ASP A 23 -23.33 -17.21 21.75
CA ASP A 23 -23.52 -18.14 20.65
C ASP A 23 -22.36 -18.07 19.66
N ALA A 24 -21.57 -19.13 19.59
CA ALA A 24 -20.43 -19.22 18.69
C ALA A 24 -20.82 -19.15 17.20
N SER A 25 -21.99 -19.66 16.84
CA SER A 25 -22.48 -19.62 15.46
C SER A 25 -22.83 -18.19 15.01
N ALA A 26 -23.57 -17.47 15.85
CA ALA A 26 -23.88 -16.06 15.60
C ALA A 26 -22.63 -15.20 15.59
N HIS A 27 -21.69 -15.45 16.48
CA HIS A 27 -20.42 -14.74 16.54
C HIS A 27 -19.56 -15.00 15.29
N ALA A 28 -19.51 -16.24 14.81
CA ALA A 28 -18.81 -16.59 13.58
C ALA A 28 -19.40 -15.84 12.37
N LYS A 29 -20.73 -15.72 12.31
CA LYS A 29 -21.42 -14.93 11.27
C LYS A 29 -21.03 -13.46 11.34
N ASP A 30 -21.06 -12.88 12.53
CA ASP A 30 -20.67 -11.47 12.75
C ASP A 30 -19.22 -11.22 12.35
N LEU A 31 -18.31 -12.13 12.65
CA LEU A 31 -16.90 -12.04 12.27
C LEU A 31 -16.73 -12.09 10.74
N ARG A 32 -17.46 -12.96 10.06
CA ARG A 32 -17.43 -13.02 8.60
C ARG A 32 -17.98 -11.74 7.95
N GLU A 33 -19.06 -11.21 8.48
CA GLU A 33 -19.64 -9.94 8.02
C GLU A 33 -18.66 -8.77 8.26
N LEU A 34 -17.98 -8.75 9.41
CA LEU A 34 -16.94 -7.77 9.71
C LEU A 34 -15.80 -7.87 8.69
N ALA A 35 -15.31 -9.07 8.41
CA ALA A 35 -14.25 -9.29 7.43
C ALA A 35 -14.65 -8.81 6.02
N GLU A 36 -15.88 -9.11 5.59
CA GLU A 36 -16.43 -8.61 4.32
C GLU A 36 -16.50 -7.09 4.28
N LYS A 37 -16.75 -6.46 5.41
CA LYS A 37 -16.89 -5.02 5.52
C LYS A 37 -15.55 -4.29 5.51
N VAL A 38 -14.54 -4.77 6.24
CA VAL A 38 -13.28 -4.07 6.48
C VAL A 38 -12.06 -4.75 5.86
N ALA A 39 -12.15 -6.01 5.49
CA ALA A 39 -11.03 -6.80 4.96
C ALA A 39 -11.40 -7.47 3.63
N LYS A 40 -12.22 -6.82 2.83
CA LYS A 40 -12.64 -7.33 1.52
C LYS A 40 -11.41 -7.54 0.62
N PRO A 41 -11.25 -8.73 -0.01
CA PRO A 41 -10.05 -9.04 -0.80
C PRO A 41 -9.69 -7.98 -1.85
N ALA A 42 -10.64 -7.45 -2.58
CA ALA A 42 -10.40 -6.44 -3.60
C ALA A 42 -9.87 -5.12 -3.01
N PHE A 43 -10.34 -4.74 -1.84
CA PHE A 43 -9.88 -3.55 -1.12
C PHE A 43 -8.46 -3.74 -0.59
N VAL A 44 -8.21 -4.88 0.05
CA VAL A 44 -6.89 -5.23 0.59
C VAL A 44 -5.86 -5.37 -0.53
N ALA A 45 -6.24 -5.92 -1.69
CA ALA A 45 -5.36 -6.03 -2.84
C ALA A 45 -4.89 -4.64 -3.33
N ARG A 46 -5.77 -3.64 -3.33
CA ARG A 46 -5.40 -2.26 -3.67
C ARG A 46 -4.44 -1.64 -2.65
N GLN A 47 -4.70 -1.84 -1.37
CA GLN A 47 -3.77 -1.41 -0.31
C GLN A 47 -2.40 -2.07 -0.49
N CYS A 48 -2.39 -3.36 -0.74
CA CYS A 48 -1.17 -4.14 -0.95
C CYS A 48 -0.34 -3.62 -2.12
N ARG A 49 -0.99 -3.21 -3.22
CA ARG A 49 -0.32 -2.64 -4.38
C ARG A 49 0.44 -1.36 -4.03
N VAL A 50 -0.15 -0.50 -3.22
CA VAL A 50 0.50 0.74 -2.75
C VAL A 50 1.72 0.40 -1.90
N PHE A 51 1.58 -0.48 -0.91
CA PHE A 51 2.70 -0.85 -0.05
C PHE A 51 3.82 -1.57 -0.80
N LYS A 52 3.50 -2.46 -1.73
CA LYS A 52 4.49 -3.12 -2.58
C LYS A 52 5.26 -2.13 -3.46
N ALA A 53 4.57 -1.13 -4.00
CA ALA A 53 5.22 -0.09 -4.78
C ALA A 53 6.16 0.76 -3.95
N LEU A 54 5.83 1.03 -2.68
CA LEU A 54 6.67 1.79 -1.76
C LEU A 54 7.83 0.98 -1.18
N ALA A 55 7.72 -0.34 -1.08
CA ALA A 55 8.69 -1.19 -0.43
C ALA A 55 9.88 -1.56 -1.36
N ASP A 56 10.53 -0.55 -1.92
CA ASP A 56 11.71 -0.66 -2.78
C ASP A 56 12.54 0.60 -2.63
N GLU A 57 13.83 0.46 -2.38
CA GLU A 57 14.74 1.60 -2.15
C GLU A 57 14.77 2.57 -3.32
N THR A 58 14.87 2.05 -4.54
CA THR A 58 14.91 2.91 -5.74
C THR A 58 13.61 3.68 -5.92
N ARG A 59 12.47 3.02 -5.72
CA ARG A 59 11.18 3.69 -5.82
C ARG A 59 10.99 4.75 -4.73
N LEU A 60 11.43 4.49 -3.51
CA LEU A 60 11.41 5.50 -2.46
C LEU A 60 12.31 6.69 -2.80
N ARG A 61 13.49 6.46 -3.37
CA ARG A 61 14.38 7.53 -3.82
C ARG A 61 13.72 8.39 -4.91
N ILE A 62 13.05 7.75 -5.86
CA ILE A 62 12.30 8.46 -6.92
C ILE A 62 11.19 9.33 -6.30
N ILE A 63 10.38 8.76 -5.42
CA ILE A 63 9.29 9.51 -4.76
C ILE A 63 9.85 10.71 -3.99
N ASN A 64 10.92 10.52 -3.23
CA ASN A 64 11.52 11.62 -2.48
C ASN A 64 12.03 12.74 -3.38
N LEU A 65 12.62 12.44 -4.53
CA LEU A 65 12.99 13.44 -5.53
C LEU A 65 11.76 14.18 -6.06
N LEU A 66 10.73 13.44 -6.46
CA LEU A 66 9.52 14.02 -7.04
C LEU A 66 8.70 14.83 -6.03
N ARG A 67 8.88 14.59 -4.74
CA ARG A 67 8.30 15.43 -3.68
C ARG A 67 8.93 16.83 -3.64
N VAL A 68 10.14 16.96 -4.11
CA VAL A 68 10.83 18.27 -4.17
C VAL A 68 10.37 19.04 -5.39
N ARG A 69 10.34 18.39 -6.56
CA ARG A 69 9.87 18.99 -7.81
C ARG A 69 9.56 17.94 -8.86
N GLU A 70 8.82 18.33 -9.88
CA GLU A 70 8.60 17.52 -11.08
C GLU A 70 9.92 17.24 -11.78
N MET A 71 10.07 16.05 -12.36
CA MET A 71 11.25 15.66 -13.13
C MET A 71 10.86 14.79 -14.32
N CYS A 72 11.58 14.93 -15.43
CA CYS A 72 11.52 13.97 -16.54
C CYS A 72 12.38 12.74 -16.22
N VAL A 73 12.22 11.67 -17.02
CA VAL A 73 12.99 10.42 -16.84
C VAL A 73 14.52 10.70 -16.89
N CYS A 74 14.96 11.55 -17.80
CA CYS A 74 16.39 11.92 -17.93
C CYS A 74 16.94 12.49 -16.62
N GLU A 75 16.22 13.39 -15.98
CA GLU A 75 16.64 13.99 -14.70
C GLU A 75 16.74 12.95 -13.61
N ILE A 76 15.76 12.04 -13.54
CA ILE A 76 15.75 10.94 -12.56
C ILE A 76 16.94 10.00 -12.79
N THR A 77 17.23 9.62 -14.03
CA THR A 77 18.37 8.75 -14.35
C THR A 77 19.69 9.37 -13.95
N VAL A 78 19.87 10.66 -14.20
CA VAL A 78 21.08 11.40 -13.81
C VAL A 78 21.16 11.48 -12.28
N ALA A 79 20.08 11.87 -11.62
CA ALA A 79 20.07 12.05 -10.17
C ALA A 79 20.40 10.78 -9.40
N LEU A 80 19.90 9.62 -9.87
CA LEU A 80 20.01 8.35 -9.15
C LEU A 80 21.02 7.37 -9.75
N GLY A 81 21.65 7.73 -10.87
CA GLY A 81 22.60 6.85 -11.55
C GLY A 81 21.94 5.61 -12.13
N LEU A 82 20.71 5.74 -12.65
CA LEU A 82 19.95 4.64 -13.23
C LEU A 82 20.03 4.64 -14.75
N THR A 83 19.76 3.50 -15.36
CA THR A 83 19.46 3.43 -16.79
C THR A 83 18.05 3.93 -17.04
N GLN A 84 17.77 4.40 -18.25
CA GLN A 84 16.42 4.84 -18.62
C GLN A 84 15.39 3.72 -18.53
N PRO A 85 15.63 2.48 -19.00
CA PRO A 85 14.68 1.40 -18.82
C PRO A 85 14.37 1.08 -17.36
N THR A 86 15.37 1.13 -16.48
CA THR A 86 15.19 0.89 -15.04
C THR A 86 14.33 1.98 -14.41
N ALA A 87 14.63 3.25 -14.68
CA ALA A 87 13.84 4.38 -14.17
C ALA A 87 12.40 4.30 -14.68
N SER A 88 12.21 4.04 -15.96
CA SER A 88 10.88 3.89 -16.57
C SER A 88 10.09 2.75 -15.97
N HIS A 89 10.74 1.62 -15.65
CA HIS A 89 10.11 0.46 -15.01
C HIS A 89 9.58 0.83 -13.61
N HIS A 90 10.39 1.47 -12.80
CA HIS A 90 9.98 1.90 -11.46
C HIS A 90 8.87 2.96 -11.50
N LEU A 91 8.96 3.92 -12.42
CA LEU A 91 7.92 4.93 -12.60
C LEU A 91 6.58 4.29 -13.01
N ARG A 92 6.62 3.28 -13.86
CA ARG A 92 5.40 2.55 -14.28
C ARG A 92 4.73 1.84 -13.11
N ILE A 93 5.52 1.23 -12.20
CA ILE A 93 4.99 0.58 -10.99
C ILE A 93 4.35 1.64 -10.07
N LEU A 94 5.03 2.76 -9.85
CA LEU A 94 4.53 3.85 -9.03
C LEU A 94 3.26 4.48 -9.61
N GLU A 95 3.21 4.67 -10.91
CA GLU A 95 2.04 5.20 -11.62
C GLU A 95 0.86 4.23 -11.52
N GLY A 96 1.10 2.93 -11.72
CA GLY A 96 0.08 1.89 -11.60
C GLY A 96 -0.50 1.78 -10.19
N ALA A 97 0.25 2.17 -9.15
CA ALA A 97 -0.22 2.23 -7.77
C ALA A 97 -0.87 3.58 -7.42
N GLY A 98 -0.92 4.53 -8.35
CA GLY A 98 -1.49 5.85 -8.12
C GLY A 98 -0.62 6.78 -7.29
N LEU A 99 0.68 6.52 -7.20
CA LEU A 99 1.61 7.28 -6.36
C LEU A 99 2.32 8.41 -7.12
N VAL A 100 2.44 8.28 -8.42
CA VAL A 100 2.97 9.32 -9.32
C VAL A 100 2.05 9.49 -10.50
N GLU A 101 2.11 10.66 -11.09
CA GLU A 101 1.35 11.03 -12.28
C GLU A 101 2.31 11.57 -13.34
N ASP A 102 2.03 11.27 -14.61
CA ASP A 102 2.74 11.89 -15.71
C ASP A 102 2.10 13.22 -16.11
N LEU A 103 2.92 14.13 -16.58
CA LEU A 103 2.50 15.45 -17.04
C LEU A 103 3.25 15.77 -18.32
N ARG A 104 2.52 15.91 -19.42
CA ARG A 104 3.12 16.28 -20.71
C ARG A 104 3.32 17.79 -20.83
N LYS A 105 4.54 18.16 -21.19
CA LYS A 105 4.92 19.55 -21.52
C LYS A 105 5.58 19.53 -22.89
N GLY A 106 4.79 19.80 -23.94
CA GLY A 106 5.24 19.66 -25.32
C GLY A 106 5.58 18.21 -25.65
N LYS A 107 6.80 17.96 -26.11
CA LYS A 107 7.29 16.59 -26.39
C LYS A 107 7.92 15.90 -25.18
N TRP A 108 8.01 16.58 -24.02
CA TRP A 108 8.58 16.04 -22.81
C TRP A 108 7.52 15.49 -21.87
N VAL A 109 7.86 14.42 -21.17
CA VAL A 109 7.00 13.84 -20.15
C VAL A 109 7.69 14.04 -18.80
N PHE A 110 7.04 14.79 -17.92
CA PHE A 110 7.45 14.99 -16.55
C PHE A 110 6.62 14.11 -15.63
N TYR A 111 7.19 13.75 -14.52
CA TYR A 111 6.52 13.01 -13.45
C TYR A 111 6.44 13.85 -12.20
N LYS A 112 5.34 13.72 -11.49
CA LYS A 112 5.12 14.36 -10.18
C LYS A 112 4.47 13.36 -9.23
N THR A 113 4.60 13.60 -7.93
CA THR A 113 3.86 12.81 -6.95
C THR A 113 2.36 13.10 -7.09
N ALA A 114 1.55 12.05 -7.00
CA ALA A 114 0.11 12.21 -6.83
C ALA A 114 -0.17 12.86 -5.47
N ASP A 115 -1.23 13.64 -5.38
CA ASP A 115 -1.65 14.23 -4.12
C ASP A 115 -2.29 13.14 -3.25
N HIS A 116 -1.45 12.50 -2.45
CA HIS A 116 -1.82 11.38 -1.61
C HIS A 116 -1.43 11.67 -0.15
N PRO A 117 -2.32 12.28 0.65
CA PRO A 117 -2.02 12.70 2.03
C PRO A 117 -1.48 11.56 2.90
N PHE A 118 -2.00 10.35 2.70
CA PHE A 118 -1.57 9.15 3.42
C PHE A 118 -0.09 8.82 3.16
N VAL A 119 0.33 8.82 1.90
CA VAL A 119 1.72 8.52 1.52
C VAL A 119 2.66 9.57 2.07
N LYS A 120 2.28 10.83 1.99
CA LYS A 120 3.05 11.93 2.57
C LYS A 120 3.29 11.72 4.06
N LYS A 121 2.23 11.44 4.82
CA LYS A 121 2.31 11.20 6.26
C LYS A 121 3.16 9.97 6.61
N ILE A 122 3.01 8.88 5.87
CA ILE A 122 3.82 7.66 6.09
C ILE A 122 5.31 7.95 5.88
N LEU A 123 5.67 8.60 4.79
CA LEU A 123 7.08 8.89 4.48
C LEU A 123 7.70 9.85 5.49
N GLU A 124 6.97 10.87 5.90
CA GLU A 124 7.41 11.80 6.94
C GLU A 124 7.62 11.07 8.26
N HIS A 125 6.65 10.30 8.69
CA HIS A 125 6.70 9.56 9.95
C HIS A 125 7.83 8.53 9.97
N ALA A 126 8.03 7.80 8.88
CA ALA A 126 9.12 6.83 8.74
C ALA A 126 10.50 7.52 8.82
N SER A 127 10.62 8.73 8.26
CA SER A 127 11.87 9.49 8.28
C SER A 127 12.21 10.03 9.68
N GLU A 128 11.23 10.47 10.44
CA GLU A 128 11.44 11.08 11.75
C GLU A 128 11.76 10.07 12.85
N LYS A 129 11.11 8.93 12.82
CA LYS A 129 11.17 7.97 13.92
C LYS A 129 12.42 7.11 13.97
N TRP A 130 13.17 7.04 12.87
CA TRP A 130 14.33 6.15 12.72
C TRP A 130 15.66 6.88 12.49
N LYS A 131 15.68 8.16 12.77
CA LYS A 131 16.94 8.94 12.75
C LYS A 131 17.85 8.58 13.92
#